data_8b3b53920c0a1ab45c7d78e88a24e4e3
#
_entry.id   8b3b53920c0a1ab45c7d78e88a24e4e3
#
_cell.length_a   1.000
_cell.length_b   1.000
_cell.length_c   1.000
_cell.angle_alpha   90.00
_cell.angle_beta   90.00
_cell.angle_gamma   90.00
#
_symmetry.space_group_name_H-M   'P 1'
#
loop_
_entity.id
_entity.type
_entity.pdbx_description
1 polymer ?
#
loop_
_entity_poly.entity_id
_entity_poly.type
_entity_poly.pdbx_seq_one_letter_code
_entity_poly.pdbx_strand_id
1 'polypeptide(L)'
;MLFQDREAPLVARIKNTNGSTPEPDQLSTLLYTLREALPGQYIPQPEWNEYIELITDPERLALYDVSFGQIMSYLQNSMNAGSVLRISKGDFSMPVVIGVGTKDAKDLIQGSYIETRGGRVPLEILLKETRNRDLKQIASGVDGEFYPLVLDVKGKEARRVMDVIKKVVRDDDRFDVSFSGTYFSNREMIKELCTVLIISILLLFFILAAQFESLVQPFIILSELIIDIFAVLGILWLSGESLNLMSMIGMVVMCGIVINDSILK
;
A
#
# COMPACT_ATOMS: atom_id res chain seq x y z
N MET A 1 14.98 -14.91 9.09
CA MET A 1 13.78 -14.61 8.27
C MET A 1 13.34 -13.17 8.52
N LEU A 2 14.18 -12.20 8.20
CA LEU A 2 13.99 -10.82 8.69
C LEU A 2 13.73 -9.79 7.59
N PHE A 3 13.53 -10.16 6.34
CA PHE A 3 13.20 -9.24 5.24
C PHE A 3 12.42 -9.97 4.13
N GLN A 4 11.22 -10.46 4.45
CA GLN A 4 10.21 -10.75 3.45
C GLN A 4 9.04 -9.80 3.68
N ASP A 5 9.24 -8.53 3.38
CA ASP A 5 8.16 -7.72 2.87
C ASP A 5 7.76 -8.35 1.53
N ARG A 6 6.76 -9.22 1.58
CA ARG A 6 6.09 -9.69 0.36
C ARG A 6 5.32 -8.50 -0.18
N GLU A 7 6.01 -7.64 -0.91
CA GLU A 7 5.31 -6.67 -1.74
C GLU A 7 4.28 -7.43 -2.57
N ALA A 8 3.05 -6.98 -2.50
CA ALA A 8 1.96 -7.61 -3.23
C ALA A 8 2.27 -7.63 -4.74
N PRO A 9 1.98 -8.73 -5.44
CA PRO A 9 2.29 -8.86 -6.86
C PRO A 9 1.66 -7.75 -7.70
N LEU A 10 0.41 -7.39 -7.40
CA LEU A 10 -0.31 -6.29 -8.04
C LEU A 10 -1.15 -5.54 -7.01
N VAL A 11 -1.03 -4.23 -6.96
CA VAL A 11 -1.86 -3.35 -6.14
C VAL A 11 -2.57 -2.36 -7.05
N ALA A 12 -3.90 -2.41 -7.10
CA ALA A 12 -4.69 -1.37 -7.72
C ALA A 12 -4.98 -0.28 -6.68
N ARG A 13 -4.51 0.93 -6.95
CA ARG A 13 -4.70 2.12 -6.12
C ARG A 13 -5.95 2.83 -6.62
N ILE A 14 -7.03 2.73 -5.87
CA ILE A 14 -8.32 3.32 -6.21
C ILE A 14 -8.45 4.63 -5.45
N LYS A 15 -8.69 5.72 -6.15
CA LYS A 15 -8.92 7.07 -5.60
C LYS A 15 -10.10 7.72 -6.29
N ASN A 16 -10.69 8.73 -5.68
CA ASN A 16 -11.66 9.57 -6.36
C ASN A 16 -10.98 10.44 -7.41
N THR A 17 -11.71 10.81 -8.46
CA THR A 17 -11.23 11.69 -9.53
C THR A 17 -10.77 13.07 -9.00
N ASN A 18 -11.34 13.55 -7.89
CA ASN A 18 -10.92 14.78 -7.18
C ASN A 18 -9.70 14.59 -6.29
N GLY A 19 -9.10 13.40 -6.23
CA GLY A 19 -7.94 13.10 -5.38
C GLY A 19 -8.26 12.87 -3.91
N SER A 20 -9.54 12.91 -3.50
CA SER A 20 -9.98 12.58 -2.15
C SER A 20 -10.10 11.06 -1.95
N THR A 21 -10.13 10.63 -0.70
CA THR A 21 -10.39 9.23 -0.32
C THR A 21 -11.79 8.82 -0.80
N PRO A 22 -11.95 7.60 -1.35
CA PRO A 22 -13.27 7.11 -1.75
C PRO A 22 -14.22 7.03 -0.56
N GLU A 23 -15.48 7.47 -0.78
CA GLU A 23 -16.52 7.28 0.22
C GLU A 23 -16.86 5.80 0.41
N PRO A 24 -17.17 5.39 1.65
CA PRO A 24 -17.45 4.00 2.02
C PRO A 24 -18.47 3.29 1.10
N ASP A 25 -19.62 3.89 0.91
CA ASP A 25 -20.72 3.27 0.18
C ASP A 25 -20.44 3.18 -1.34
N GLN A 26 -19.76 4.18 -1.87
CA GLN A 26 -19.37 4.20 -3.28
C GLN A 26 -18.28 3.16 -3.55
N LEU A 27 -17.28 3.05 -2.66
CA LEU A 27 -16.21 2.05 -2.78
C LEU A 27 -16.76 0.63 -2.68
N SER A 28 -17.69 0.37 -1.76
CA SER A 28 -18.30 -0.97 -1.62
C SER A 28 -19.04 -1.39 -2.88
N THR A 29 -19.74 -0.46 -3.54
CA THR A 29 -20.43 -0.68 -4.81
C THR A 29 -19.44 -1.00 -5.93
N LEU A 30 -18.36 -0.24 -6.04
CA LEU A 30 -17.31 -0.49 -7.03
C LEU A 30 -16.67 -1.87 -6.84
N LEU A 31 -16.32 -2.22 -5.59
CA LEU A 31 -15.69 -3.51 -5.29
C LEU A 31 -16.66 -4.69 -5.54
N TYR A 32 -17.96 -4.50 -5.34
CA TYR A 32 -18.96 -5.49 -5.72
C TYR A 32 -18.98 -5.71 -7.23
N THR A 33 -19.00 -4.64 -8.04
CA THR A 33 -18.95 -4.72 -9.50
C THR A 33 -17.65 -5.38 -9.99
N LEU A 34 -16.51 -5.05 -9.35
CA LEU A 34 -15.24 -5.70 -9.66
C LEU A 34 -15.24 -7.19 -9.33
N ARG A 35 -15.91 -7.61 -8.25
CA ARG A 35 -16.05 -9.03 -7.89
C ARG A 35 -16.87 -9.80 -8.92
N GLU A 36 -17.93 -9.21 -9.47
CA GLU A 36 -18.70 -9.82 -10.55
C GLU A 36 -17.90 -9.89 -11.86
N ALA A 37 -17.11 -8.88 -12.16
CA ALA A 37 -16.26 -8.84 -13.36
C ALA A 37 -15.05 -9.78 -13.29
N LEU A 38 -14.60 -10.15 -12.09
CA LEU A 38 -13.40 -10.97 -11.82
C LEU A 38 -13.73 -12.19 -10.92
N PRO A 39 -14.55 -13.14 -11.38
CA PRO A 39 -15.05 -14.24 -10.54
C PRO A 39 -13.95 -15.21 -10.05
N GLY A 40 -12.75 -15.15 -10.64
CA GLY A 40 -11.60 -15.98 -10.24
C GLY A 40 -10.66 -15.31 -9.24
N GLN A 41 -10.91 -14.05 -8.87
CA GLN A 41 -10.03 -13.29 -7.98
C GLN A 41 -10.70 -13.01 -6.64
N TYR A 42 -9.91 -13.12 -5.57
CA TYR A 42 -10.37 -12.73 -4.25
C TYR A 42 -10.31 -11.21 -4.12
N ILE A 43 -11.46 -10.57 -4.08
CA ILE A 43 -11.59 -9.13 -3.82
C ILE A 43 -12.12 -8.98 -2.39
N PRO A 44 -11.29 -8.50 -1.44
CA PRO A 44 -11.69 -8.31 -0.06
C PRO A 44 -12.80 -7.25 0.03
N GLN A 45 -13.67 -7.38 1.03
CA GLN A 45 -14.56 -6.29 1.39
C GLN A 45 -13.77 -5.25 2.19
N PRO A 46 -14.07 -3.96 2.00
CA PRO A 46 -13.42 -2.92 2.77
C PRO A 46 -13.83 -3.05 4.24
N GLU A 47 -12.86 -2.97 5.12
CA GLU A 47 -13.11 -2.90 6.56
C GLU A 47 -13.37 -1.45 6.97
N TRP A 48 -14.37 -1.24 7.80
CA TRP A 48 -14.80 0.06 8.28
C TRP A 48 -14.54 0.22 9.76
N ASN A 49 -14.17 1.43 10.16
CA ASN A 49 -14.24 1.89 11.52
C ASN A 49 -15.49 2.76 11.65
N GLU A 50 -16.40 2.36 12.52
CA GLU A 50 -17.51 3.22 12.94
C GLU A 50 -17.03 4.08 14.09
N TYR A 51 -17.21 5.39 13.99
CA TYR A 51 -16.87 6.32 15.06
C TYR A 51 -17.99 7.34 15.26
N ILE A 52 -18.02 7.87 16.46
CA ILE A 52 -18.97 8.92 16.83
C ILE A 52 -18.21 10.24 16.79
N GLU A 53 -18.62 11.11 15.92
CA GLU A 53 -18.11 12.46 15.81
C GLU A 53 -18.98 13.38 16.68
N LEU A 54 -18.34 14.10 17.59
CA LEU A 54 -18.99 15.10 18.45
C LEU A 54 -18.71 16.49 17.91
N ILE A 55 -19.71 17.08 17.31
CA ILE A 55 -19.61 18.42 16.70
C ILE A 55 -20.10 19.45 17.70
N THR A 56 -19.29 20.44 18.00
CA THR A 56 -19.65 21.58 18.83
C THR A 56 -20.28 22.70 17.98
N ASP A 57 -21.29 23.36 18.51
CA ASP A 57 -21.90 24.53 17.90
C ASP A 57 -21.27 25.80 18.52
N PRO A 58 -20.47 26.59 17.75
CA PRO A 58 -19.80 27.78 18.27
C PRO A 58 -20.75 28.84 18.83
N GLU A 59 -21.95 28.96 18.24
CA GLU A 59 -22.93 29.94 18.69
C GLU A 59 -23.50 29.55 20.07
N ARG A 60 -23.79 28.29 20.27
CA ARG A 60 -24.24 27.77 21.57
C ARG A 60 -23.16 27.84 22.61
N LEU A 61 -21.91 27.56 22.27
CA LEU A 61 -20.78 27.73 23.18
C LEU A 61 -20.67 29.15 23.70
N ALA A 62 -20.78 30.13 22.81
CA ALA A 62 -20.74 31.55 23.15
C ALA A 62 -21.96 31.94 24.01
N LEU A 63 -23.17 31.44 23.69
CA LEU A 63 -24.39 31.75 24.40
C LEU A 63 -24.34 31.30 25.88
N TYR A 64 -23.74 30.11 26.13
CA TYR A 64 -23.67 29.52 27.48
C TYR A 64 -22.35 29.83 28.21
N ASP A 65 -21.49 30.67 27.65
CA ASP A 65 -20.16 31.01 28.18
C ASP A 65 -19.29 29.71 28.48
N VAL A 66 -19.34 28.74 27.56
CA VAL A 66 -18.60 27.50 27.62
C VAL A 66 -17.47 27.51 26.60
N SER A 67 -16.25 27.27 27.05
CA SER A 67 -15.12 27.11 26.15
C SER A 67 -15.01 25.68 25.62
N PHE A 68 -14.50 25.52 24.38
CA PHE A 68 -14.18 24.20 23.83
C PHE A 68 -13.24 23.39 24.72
N GLY A 69 -12.27 24.08 25.38
CA GLY A 69 -11.33 23.44 26.31
C GLY A 69 -12.00 22.80 27.53
N GLN A 70 -13.08 23.40 28.06
CA GLN A 70 -13.86 22.82 29.16
C GLN A 70 -14.58 21.54 28.73
N ILE A 71 -15.17 21.52 27.53
CA ILE A 71 -15.80 20.33 26.97
C ILE A 71 -14.76 19.22 26.77
N MET A 72 -13.63 19.55 26.15
CA MET A 72 -12.57 18.58 25.89
C MET A 72 -12.02 17.98 27.20
N SER A 73 -11.74 18.82 28.19
CA SER A 73 -11.27 18.36 29.49
C SER A 73 -12.29 17.46 30.19
N TYR A 74 -13.58 17.84 30.13
CA TYR A 74 -14.64 17.02 30.69
C TYR A 74 -14.73 15.65 30.00
N LEU A 75 -14.74 15.60 28.69
CA LEU A 75 -14.80 14.37 27.91
C LEU A 75 -13.55 13.49 28.15
N GLN A 76 -12.36 14.08 28.15
CA GLN A 76 -11.13 13.35 28.45
C GLN A 76 -11.16 12.73 29.86
N ASN A 77 -11.61 13.47 30.85
CA ASN A 77 -11.69 12.96 32.23
C ASN A 77 -12.79 11.90 32.41
N SER A 78 -13.87 12.01 31.64
CA SER A 78 -15.01 11.08 31.72
C SER A 78 -14.80 9.82 30.90
N MET A 79 -14.10 9.89 29.78
CA MET A 79 -13.80 8.75 28.89
C MET A 79 -12.48 8.04 29.23
N ASN A 80 -11.50 8.77 29.74
CA ASN A 80 -10.30 8.16 30.28
C ASN A 80 -10.62 7.64 31.70
N ALA A 81 -10.88 6.36 31.81
CA ALA A 81 -10.71 5.65 33.06
C ALA A 81 -9.22 5.71 33.40
N GLY A 82 -8.82 6.82 34.05
CA GLY A 82 -7.42 7.06 34.36
C GLY A 82 -6.88 5.94 35.26
N SER A 83 -5.80 5.29 34.87
CA SER A 83 -5.11 4.38 35.77
C SER A 83 -4.56 5.21 36.93
N VAL A 84 -5.16 5.07 38.11
CA VAL A 84 -4.78 5.83 39.30
C VAL A 84 -3.48 5.34 39.89
N LEU A 85 -3.20 4.05 39.75
CA LEU A 85 -1.93 3.47 40.13
C LEU A 85 -1.65 2.19 39.31
N ARG A 86 -0.39 1.81 39.23
CA ARG A 86 0.03 0.52 38.71
C ARG A 86 0.55 -0.34 39.83
N ILE A 87 -0.01 -1.53 39.95
CA ILE A 87 0.52 -2.55 40.88
C ILE A 87 1.46 -3.44 40.07
N SER A 88 2.76 -3.42 40.41
CA SER A 88 3.76 -4.30 39.82
C SER A 88 4.02 -5.47 40.75
N LYS A 89 3.90 -6.70 40.26
CA LYS A 89 4.24 -7.92 40.98
C LYS A 89 5.09 -8.81 40.08
N GLY A 90 6.40 -8.75 40.27
CA GLY A 90 7.34 -9.40 39.33
C GLY A 90 7.26 -8.81 37.95
N ASP A 91 7.19 -9.66 36.92
CA ASP A 91 7.10 -9.25 35.50
C ASP A 91 5.70 -8.79 35.06
N PHE A 92 4.71 -8.84 35.96
CA PHE A 92 3.36 -8.40 35.65
C PHE A 92 3.06 -7.02 36.21
N SER A 93 2.66 -6.09 35.32
CA SER A 93 2.19 -4.75 35.67
C SER A 93 0.69 -4.64 35.40
N MET A 94 -0.11 -4.48 36.43
CA MET A 94 -1.58 -4.36 36.36
C MET A 94 -1.99 -2.91 36.60
N PRO A 95 -2.63 -2.20 35.67
CA PRO A 95 -3.17 -0.88 35.92
C PRO A 95 -4.43 -1.01 36.77
N VAL A 96 -4.51 -0.22 37.84
CA VAL A 96 -5.74 -0.06 38.64
C VAL A 96 -6.49 1.15 38.11
N VAL A 97 -7.68 0.90 37.60
CA VAL A 97 -8.54 1.91 36.99
C VAL A 97 -9.71 2.20 37.94
N ILE A 98 -9.93 3.45 38.30
CA ILE A 98 -11.13 3.89 38.98
C ILE A 98 -12.09 4.44 37.94
N GLY A 99 -13.21 3.77 37.73
CA GLY A 99 -14.26 4.21 36.82
C GLY A 99 -15.40 3.19 36.80
N VAL A 100 -16.58 3.67 36.56
CA VAL A 100 -17.73 2.85 36.21
C VAL A 100 -17.52 2.47 34.72
N GLY A 101 -17.46 1.18 34.41
CA GLY A 101 -17.12 0.61 33.10
C GLY A 101 -17.50 1.48 31.89
N THR A 102 -16.96 1.18 30.71
CA THR A 102 -17.20 1.93 29.47
C THR A 102 -18.65 2.37 29.32
N LYS A 103 -18.93 3.62 29.69
CA LYS A 103 -20.20 4.25 29.37
C LYS A 103 -20.24 4.47 27.89
N ASP A 104 -21.36 4.14 27.26
CA ASP A 104 -21.60 4.46 25.89
C ASP A 104 -21.48 5.99 25.70
N ALA A 105 -20.89 6.48 24.64
CA ALA A 105 -20.73 7.93 24.41
C ALA A 105 -22.06 8.67 24.53
N LYS A 106 -23.16 8.01 24.15
CA LYS A 106 -24.52 8.51 24.28
C LYS A 106 -24.93 8.72 25.74
N ASP A 107 -24.64 7.77 26.62
CA ASP A 107 -24.96 7.86 28.07
C ASP A 107 -24.13 8.98 28.72
N LEU A 108 -22.89 9.20 28.26
CA LEU A 108 -22.05 10.29 28.75
C LEU A 108 -22.61 11.65 28.35
N ILE A 109 -23.13 11.80 27.14
CA ILE A 109 -23.67 13.08 26.65
C ILE A 109 -25.00 13.41 27.35
N GLN A 110 -25.91 12.43 27.43
CA GLN A 110 -27.26 12.63 27.96
C GLN A 110 -27.30 12.82 29.49
N GLY A 111 -26.35 12.26 30.21
CA GLY A 111 -26.30 12.36 31.66
C GLY A 111 -25.33 13.37 32.26
N SER A 112 -24.69 14.18 31.40
CA SER A 112 -23.57 15.03 31.81
C SER A 112 -23.87 16.51 31.69
N TYR A 113 -23.28 17.29 32.63
CA TYR A 113 -23.46 18.75 32.70
C TYR A 113 -22.09 19.41 32.86
N ILE A 114 -21.95 20.59 32.24
CA ILE A 114 -20.80 21.49 32.47
C ILE A 114 -21.27 22.59 33.43
N GLU A 115 -20.49 22.84 34.47
CA GLU A 115 -20.73 23.96 35.38
C GLU A 115 -20.16 25.25 34.77
N THR A 116 -21.03 26.23 34.59
CA THR A 116 -20.72 27.57 34.10
C THR A 116 -21.09 28.62 35.16
N ARG A 117 -20.67 29.86 34.96
CA ARG A 117 -21.08 30.98 35.85
C ARG A 117 -22.58 31.20 35.87
N GLY A 118 -23.29 30.78 34.82
CA GLY A 118 -24.75 30.93 34.69
C GLY A 118 -25.55 29.71 35.16
N GLY A 119 -24.87 28.60 35.61
CA GLY A 119 -25.55 27.39 36.05
C GLY A 119 -25.00 26.13 35.36
N ARG A 120 -25.74 25.01 35.50
CA ARG A 120 -25.38 23.73 34.88
C ARG A 120 -25.95 23.65 33.45
N VAL A 121 -25.10 23.46 32.48
CA VAL A 121 -25.48 23.32 31.07
C VAL A 121 -25.33 21.87 30.65
N PRO A 122 -26.40 21.19 30.14
CA PRO A 122 -26.32 19.84 29.64
C PRO A 122 -25.40 19.75 28.41
N LEU A 123 -24.56 18.72 28.36
CA LEU A 123 -23.67 18.47 27.18
C LEU A 123 -24.46 18.24 25.88
N GLU A 124 -25.64 17.64 25.98
CA GLU A 124 -26.54 17.38 24.87
C GLU A 124 -26.94 18.65 24.09
N ILE A 125 -27.00 19.79 24.76
CA ILE A 125 -27.30 21.07 24.11
C ILE A 125 -26.09 21.62 23.36
N LEU A 126 -24.87 21.32 23.82
CA LEU A 126 -23.62 21.86 23.32
C LEU A 126 -23.00 20.99 22.21
N LEU A 127 -23.34 19.71 22.19
CA LEU A 127 -22.76 18.70 21.30
C LEU A 127 -23.82 18.07 20.41
N LYS A 128 -23.51 17.93 19.14
CA LYS A 128 -24.29 17.13 18.20
C LYS A 128 -23.52 15.83 17.92
N GLU A 129 -24.16 14.72 18.16
CA GLU A 129 -23.64 13.39 17.84
C GLU A 129 -23.92 13.09 16.35
N THR A 130 -22.90 12.73 15.62
CA THR A 130 -23.01 12.20 14.25
C THR A 130 -22.25 10.88 14.19
N ARG A 131 -22.88 9.84 13.68
CA ARG A 131 -22.21 8.54 13.44
C ARG A 131 -21.65 8.58 12.04
N ASN A 132 -20.35 8.42 11.95
CA ASN A 132 -19.63 8.36 10.69
C ASN A 132 -18.92 7.01 10.54
N ARG A 133 -18.65 6.66 9.30
CA ARG A 133 -17.87 5.48 8.92
C ARG A 133 -16.68 5.94 8.11
N ASP A 134 -15.53 5.37 8.42
CA ASP A 134 -14.33 5.62 7.67
C ASP A 134 -13.62 4.32 7.33
N LEU A 135 -12.82 4.34 6.29
CA LEU A 135 -12.01 3.19 5.89
C LEU A 135 -10.96 2.89 6.96
N LYS A 136 -10.88 1.63 7.39
CA LYS A 136 -9.88 1.19 8.37
C LYS A 136 -8.46 1.27 7.80
N GLN A 137 -8.32 1.13 6.49
CA GLN A 137 -7.05 1.19 5.79
C GLN A 137 -7.13 2.19 4.64
N ILE A 138 -6.35 3.24 4.76
CA ILE A 138 -6.07 4.21 3.72
C ILE A 138 -4.55 4.22 3.54
N ALA A 139 -4.08 4.13 2.32
CA ALA A 139 -2.67 4.26 2.01
C ALA A 139 -2.43 5.65 1.40
N SER A 140 -1.30 6.25 1.75
CA SER A 140 -0.83 7.50 1.16
C SER A 140 0.37 7.24 0.25
N GLY A 141 0.40 7.92 -0.89
CA GLY A 141 1.51 7.86 -1.83
C GLY A 141 1.82 9.24 -2.40
N VAL A 142 2.72 9.29 -3.38
CA VAL A 142 3.09 10.54 -4.08
C VAL A 142 1.88 11.22 -4.71
N ASP A 143 0.88 10.43 -5.13
CA ASP A 143 -0.33 10.89 -5.81
C ASP A 143 -1.52 11.15 -4.86
N GLY A 144 -1.29 11.22 -3.54
CA GLY A 144 -2.32 11.42 -2.52
C GLY A 144 -2.79 10.12 -1.85
N GLU A 145 -3.96 10.18 -1.23
CA GLU A 145 -4.58 9.06 -0.53
C GLU A 145 -5.34 8.16 -1.50
N PHE A 146 -5.28 6.83 -1.25
CA PHE A 146 -5.94 5.84 -2.07
C PHE A 146 -6.33 4.60 -1.25
N TYR A 147 -7.32 3.86 -1.74
CA TYR A 147 -7.62 2.52 -1.24
C TYR A 147 -6.76 1.48 -1.96
N PRO A 148 -5.94 0.69 -1.25
CA PRO A 148 -5.10 -0.33 -1.85
C PRO A 148 -5.87 -1.64 -2.04
N LEU A 149 -6.26 -1.97 -3.27
CA LEU A 149 -6.78 -3.28 -3.61
C LEU A 149 -5.62 -4.20 -3.98
N VAL A 150 -5.29 -5.11 -3.09
CA VAL A 150 -4.20 -6.08 -3.25
C VAL A 150 -4.68 -7.31 -3.98
N LEU A 151 -4.01 -7.68 -5.08
CA LEU A 151 -4.36 -8.82 -5.93
C LEU A 151 -3.16 -9.75 -6.10
N ASP A 152 -3.34 -11.04 -5.81
CA ASP A 152 -2.29 -12.05 -5.99
C ASP A 152 -2.34 -12.64 -7.39
N VAL A 153 -1.95 -11.83 -8.38
CA VAL A 153 -1.94 -12.23 -9.80
C VAL A 153 -0.57 -12.03 -10.42
N LYS A 154 -0.17 -12.93 -11.31
CA LYS A 154 1.16 -12.93 -11.93
C LYS A 154 1.09 -12.99 -13.47
N GLY A 155 2.11 -12.49 -14.11
CA GLY A 155 2.36 -12.68 -15.54
C GLY A 155 1.23 -12.16 -16.45
N LYS A 156 0.71 -13.03 -17.32
CA LYS A 156 -0.33 -12.69 -18.31
C LYS A 156 -1.69 -12.38 -17.66
N GLU A 157 -1.98 -13.03 -16.54
CA GLU A 157 -3.22 -12.82 -15.80
C GLU A 157 -3.30 -11.42 -15.20
N ALA A 158 -2.18 -10.89 -14.71
CA ALA A 158 -2.11 -9.53 -14.18
C ALA A 158 -2.56 -8.49 -15.22
N ARG A 159 -2.16 -8.64 -16.49
CA ARG A 159 -2.61 -7.73 -17.57
C ARG A 159 -4.11 -7.80 -17.78
N ARG A 160 -4.68 -9.02 -17.86
CA ARG A 160 -6.13 -9.21 -18.03
C ARG A 160 -6.90 -8.57 -16.88
N VAL A 161 -6.45 -8.79 -15.65
CA VAL A 161 -7.08 -8.22 -14.45
C VAL A 161 -6.99 -6.70 -14.46
N MET A 162 -5.83 -6.12 -14.79
CA MET A 162 -5.67 -4.67 -14.92
C MET A 162 -6.61 -4.06 -15.97
N ASP A 163 -6.75 -4.72 -17.14
CA ASP A 163 -7.61 -4.22 -18.21
C ASP A 163 -9.09 -4.25 -17.81
N VAL A 164 -9.51 -5.29 -17.08
CA VAL A 164 -10.89 -5.39 -16.54
C VAL A 164 -11.11 -4.30 -15.49
N ILE A 165 -10.18 -4.11 -14.54
CA ILE A 165 -10.31 -3.07 -13.50
C ILE A 165 -10.37 -1.69 -14.15
N LYS A 166 -9.47 -1.39 -15.10
CA LYS A 166 -9.50 -0.12 -15.85
C LYS A 166 -10.84 0.12 -16.55
N LYS A 167 -11.42 -0.93 -17.13
CA LYS A 167 -12.71 -0.81 -17.82
C LYS A 167 -13.83 -0.50 -16.82
N VAL A 168 -13.93 -1.26 -15.73
CA VAL A 168 -14.96 -1.05 -14.71
C VAL A 168 -14.83 0.34 -14.06
N VAL A 169 -13.62 0.77 -13.74
CA VAL A 169 -13.38 2.10 -13.14
C VAL A 169 -13.65 3.22 -14.15
N ARG A 170 -13.35 3.01 -15.45
CA ARG A 170 -13.68 4.01 -16.49
C ARG A 170 -15.17 4.17 -16.72
N ASP A 171 -15.95 3.09 -16.52
CA ASP A 171 -17.41 3.13 -16.62
C ASP A 171 -18.04 3.90 -15.44
N ASP A 172 -17.27 4.16 -14.38
CA ASP A 172 -17.65 4.96 -13.22
C ASP A 172 -16.74 6.20 -13.10
N ASP A 173 -17.16 7.32 -13.66
CA ASP A 173 -16.40 8.58 -13.73
C ASP A 173 -15.97 9.16 -12.37
N ARG A 174 -16.44 8.60 -11.27
CA ARG A 174 -16.11 9.03 -9.90
C ARG A 174 -14.74 8.59 -9.45
N PHE A 175 -14.21 7.52 -10.04
CA PHE A 175 -12.97 6.90 -9.60
C PHE A 175 -11.87 6.98 -10.65
N ASP A 176 -10.64 6.99 -10.16
CA ASP A 176 -9.43 6.80 -10.93
C ASP A 176 -8.63 5.64 -10.36
N VAL A 177 -7.91 4.92 -11.22
CA VAL A 177 -7.10 3.78 -10.82
C VAL A 177 -5.68 3.86 -11.37
N SER A 178 -4.72 3.74 -10.49
CA SER A 178 -3.33 3.52 -10.84
C SER A 178 -2.87 2.15 -10.30
N PHE A 179 -1.80 1.62 -10.88
CA PHE A 179 -1.32 0.29 -10.51
C PHE A 179 0.12 0.35 -10.04
N SER A 180 0.42 -0.46 -9.04
CA SER A 180 1.76 -0.65 -8.49
C SER A 180 1.96 -2.11 -8.07
N GLY A 181 3.13 -2.44 -7.54
CA GLY A 181 3.48 -3.76 -7.07
C GLY A 181 4.67 -4.35 -7.80
N THR A 182 5.11 -5.53 -7.36
CA THR A 182 6.31 -6.19 -7.88
C THR A 182 6.24 -6.51 -9.37
N TYR A 183 5.02 -6.61 -9.92
CA TYR A 183 4.82 -6.79 -11.37
C TYR A 183 5.46 -5.66 -12.19
N PHE A 184 5.31 -4.41 -11.76
CA PHE A 184 5.89 -3.25 -12.46
C PHE A 184 7.36 -3.08 -12.13
N SER A 185 7.73 -3.16 -10.85
CA SER A 185 9.10 -3.06 -10.39
C SER A 185 10.01 -4.08 -11.09
N ASN A 186 9.61 -5.34 -11.15
CA ASN A 186 10.38 -6.38 -11.85
C ASN A 186 10.54 -6.07 -13.35
N ARG A 187 9.52 -5.54 -14.00
CA ARG A 187 9.58 -5.22 -15.43
C ARG A 187 10.52 -4.05 -15.73
N GLU A 188 10.49 -3.00 -14.92
CA GLU A 188 11.41 -1.87 -15.04
C GLU A 188 12.84 -2.32 -14.78
N MET A 189 13.09 -3.06 -13.71
CA MET A 189 14.42 -3.61 -13.39
C MET A 189 14.95 -4.52 -14.49
N ILE A 190 14.14 -5.40 -15.09
CA ILE A 190 14.53 -6.23 -16.22
C ILE A 190 14.94 -5.34 -17.43
N LYS A 191 14.17 -4.30 -17.73
CA LYS A 191 14.48 -3.37 -18.81
C LYS A 191 15.80 -2.64 -18.57
N GLU A 192 16.02 -2.16 -17.38
CA GLU A 192 17.27 -1.49 -16.98
C GLU A 192 18.46 -2.44 -17.07
N LEU A 193 18.34 -3.67 -16.55
CA LEU A 193 19.38 -4.69 -16.65
C LEU A 193 19.68 -5.08 -18.10
N CYS A 194 18.67 -5.22 -18.95
CA CYS A 194 18.88 -5.46 -20.38
C CYS A 194 19.65 -4.29 -21.04
N THR A 195 19.33 -3.06 -20.68
CA THR A 195 20.03 -1.89 -21.20
C THR A 195 21.50 -1.88 -20.77
N VAL A 196 21.77 -2.13 -19.50
CA VAL A 196 23.14 -2.25 -18.95
C VAL A 196 23.90 -3.39 -19.63
N LEU A 197 23.25 -4.54 -19.83
CA LEU A 197 23.85 -5.70 -20.51
C LEU A 197 24.27 -5.35 -21.95
N ILE A 198 23.41 -4.68 -22.72
CA ILE A 198 23.72 -4.27 -24.10
C ILE A 198 24.90 -3.30 -24.13
N ILE A 199 24.91 -2.29 -23.24
CA ILE A 199 26.02 -1.34 -23.15
C ILE A 199 27.30 -2.06 -22.76
N SER A 200 27.25 -3.00 -21.82
CA SER A 200 28.41 -3.80 -21.38
C SER A 200 28.99 -4.66 -22.51
N ILE A 201 28.14 -5.30 -23.31
CA ILE A 201 28.56 -6.09 -24.49
C ILE A 201 29.22 -5.18 -25.51
N LEU A 202 28.68 -3.99 -25.76
CA LEU A 202 29.26 -3.03 -26.71
C LEU A 202 30.63 -2.51 -26.27
N LEU A 203 30.75 -2.16 -24.97
CA LEU A 203 32.04 -1.77 -24.41
C LEU A 203 33.08 -2.89 -24.49
N LEU A 204 32.67 -4.11 -24.16
CA LEU A 204 33.51 -5.30 -24.25
C LEU A 204 33.98 -5.52 -25.68
N PHE A 205 33.12 -5.38 -26.67
CA PHE A 205 33.51 -5.46 -28.09
C PHE A 205 34.63 -4.50 -28.43
N PHE A 206 34.55 -3.24 -28.03
CA PHE A 206 35.59 -2.26 -28.26
C PHE A 206 36.90 -2.56 -27.53
N ILE A 207 36.83 -3.03 -26.28
CA ILE A 207 38.01 -3.43 -25.54
C ILE A 207 38.72 -4.61 -26.20
N LEU A 208 37.98 -5.65 -26.58
CA LEU A 208 38.54 -6.80 -27.30
C LEU A 208 39.09 -6.44 -28.66
N ALA A 209 38.41 -5.56 -29.43
CA ALA A 209 38.88 -5.09 -30.71
C ALA A 209 40.20 -4.35 -30.60
N ALA A 210 40.38 -3.52 -29.57
CA ALA A 210 41.63 -2.84 -29.26
C ALA A 210 42.74 -3.81 -28.80
N GLN A 211 42.39 -4.83 -28.02
CA GLN A 211 43.35 -5.80 -27.48
C GLN A 211 43.88 -6.74 -28.53
N PHE A 212 43.01 -7.20 -29.46
CA PHE A 212 43.40 -8.15 -30.52
C PHE A 212 43.81 -7.49 -31.84
N GLU A 213 43.76 -6.16 -31.89
CA GLU A 213 44.03 -5.38 -33.13
C GLU A 213 43.25 -5.91 -34.37
N SER A 214 42.08 -6.52 -34.10
CA SER A 214 41.26 -7.20 -35.10
C SER A 214 39.79 -7.04 -34.74
N LEU A 215 38.92 -6.86 -35.73
CA LEU A 215 37.46 -6.84 -35.53
C LEU A 215 36.83 -8.23 -35.61
N VAL A 216 37.51 -9.21 -36.17
CA VAL A 216 36.98 -10.57 -36.41
C VAL A 216 36.99 -11.38 -35.12
N GLN A 217 38.07 -11.32 -34.31
CA GLN A 217 38.21 -12.08 -33.08
C GLN A 217 37.13 -11.70 -32.04
N PRO A 218 36.84 -10.43 -31.76
CA PRO A 218 35.73 -10.07 -30.86
C PRO A 218 34.39 -10.61 -31.30
N PHE A 219 34.12 -10.64 -32.62
CA PHE A 219 32.85 -11.24 -33.10
C PHE A 219 32.74 -12.74 -32.82
N ILE A 220 33.83 -13.50 -32.90
CA ILE A 220 33.83 -14.93 -32.57
C ILE A 220 33.53 -15.12 -31.06
N ILE A 221 34.22 -14.37 -30.20
CA ILE A 221 34.02 -14.43 -28.76
C ILE A 221 32.58 -14.03 -28.38
N LEU A 222 32.07 -12.94 -28.95
CA LEU A 222 30.70 -12.50 -28.68
C LEU A 222 29.63 -13.45 -29.24
N SER A 223 29.93 -14.21 -30.34
CA SER A 223 29.00 -15.23 -30.83
C SER A 223 28.81 -16.38 -29.84
N GLU A 224 29.86 -16.78 -29.12
CA GLU A 224 29.76 -17.78 -28.03
C GLU A 224 28.84 -17.27 -26.94
N LEU A 225 29.00 -16.02 -26.48
CA LEU A 225 28.16 -15.38 -25.48
C LEU A 225 26.68 -15.33 -25.89
N ILE A 226 26.39 -15.03 -27.15
CA ILE A 226 25.01 -15.02 -27.69
C ILE A 226 24.40 -16.42 -27.60
N ILE A 227 25.15 -17.45 -27.97
CA ILE A 227 24.70 -18.84 -27.92
C ILE A 227 24.36 -19.22 -26.48
N ASP A 228 25.21 -18.85 -25.51
CA ASP A 228 24.98 -19.13 -24.10
C ASP A 228 23.74 -18.44 -23.54
N ILE A 229 23.52 -17.18 -23.90
CA ILE A 229 22.28 -16.45 -23.54
C ILE A 229 21.06 -17.19 -24.09
N PHE A 230 21.08 -17.62 -25.36
CA PHE A 230 19.98 -18.37 -25.93
C PHE A 230 19.78 -19.72 -25.27
N ALA A 231 20.85 -20.41 -24.86
CA ALA A 231 20.77 -21.67 -24.16
C ALA A 231 20.09 -21.51 -22.77
N VAL A 232 20.47 -20.46 -22.01
CA VAL A 232 19.84 -20.16 -20.72
C VAL A 232 18.36 -19.79 -20.88
N LEU A 233 18.03 -18.96 -21.86
CA LEU A 233 16.64 -18.59 -22.15
C LEU A 233 15.82 -19.82 -22.58
N GLY A 234 16.43 -20.73 -23.37
CA GLY A 234 15.81 -21.98 -23.76
C GLY A 234 15.51 -22.90 -22.57
N ILE A 235 16.46 -23.03 -21.63
CA ILE A 235 16.27 -23.80 -20.40
C ILE A 235 15.16 -23.20 -19.54
N LEU A 236 15.15 -21.89 -19.35
CA LEU A 236 14.09 -21.20 -18.59
C LEU A 236 12.72 -21.44 -19.23
N TRP A 237 12.64 -21.37 -20.57
CA TRP A 237 11.40 -21.62 -21.29
C TRP A 237 10.92 -23.07 -21.14
N LEU A 238 11.84 -24.05 -21.24
CA LEU A 238 11.53 -25.48 -21.04
C LEU A 238 11.10 -25.79 -19.61
N SER A 239 11.69 -25.12 -18.61
CA SER A 239 11.32 -25.28 -17.20
C SER A 239 10.01 -24.59 -16.83
N GLY A 240 9.41 -23.83 -17.75
CA GLY A 240 8.19 -23.05 -17.48
C GLY A 240 8.40 -21.85 -16.53
N GLU A 241 9.65 -21.52 -16.22
CA GLU A 241 10.01 -20.42 -15.35
C GLU A 241 9.97 -19.08 -16.10
N SER A 242 9.62 -18.02 -15.39
CA SER A 242 9.62 -16.67 -15.95
C SER A 242 10.97 -15.98 -15.77
N LEU A 243 11.34 -15.16 -16.74
CA LEU A 243 12.48 -14.27 -16.61
C LEU A 243 12.23 -13.31 -15.43
N ASN A 244 13.04 -13.42 -14.39
CA ASN A 244 12.96 -12.62 -13.19
C ASN A 244 14.33 -11.99 -12.86
N LEU A 245 14.38 -11.12 -11.84
CA LEU A 245 15.59 -10.45 -11.43
C LEU A 245 16.75 -11.42 -11.14
N MET A 246 16.46 -12.53 -10.45
CA MET A 246 17.50 -13.53 -10.09
C MET A 246 18.07 -14.23 -11.32
N SER A 247 17.24 -14.60 -12.29
CA SER A 247 17.71 -15.20 -13.56
C SER A 247 18.53 -14.22 -14.38
N MET A 248 18.18 -12.91 -14.36
CA MET A 248 18.95 -11.86 -15.06
C MET A 248 20.33 -11.64 -14.42
N ILE A 249 20.40 -11.58 -13.08
CA ILE A 249 21.69 -11.48 -12.38
C ILE A 249 22.56 -12.70 -12.68
N GLY A 250 21.98 -13.92 -12.64
CA GLY A 250 22.68 -15.15 -12.98
C GLY A 250 23.23 -15.13 -14.40
N MET A 251 22.45 -14.61 -15.35
CA MET A 251 22.86 -14.47 -16.76
C MET A 251 24.03 -13.48 -16.91
N VAL A 252 23.99 -12.34 -16.25
CA VAL A 252 25.07 -11.33 -16.27
C VAL A 252 26.38 -11.92 -15.72
N VAL A 253 26.29 -12.64 -14.58
CA VAL A 253 27.45 -13.30 -13.97
C VAL A 253 28.02 -14.37 -14.89
N MET A 254 27.17 -15.21 -15.49
CA MET A 254 27.58 -16.22 -16.45
C MET A 254 28.30 -15.60 -17.65
N CYS A 255 27.76 -14.53 -18.23
CA CYS A 255 28.42 -13.81 -19.32
C CYS A 255 29.85 -13.37 -18.95
N GLY A 256 30.05 -12.87 -17.73
CA GLY A 256 31.39 -12.47 -17.26
C GLY A 256 32.36 -13.64 -17.15
N ILE A 257 31.90 -14.81 -16.71
CA ILE A 257 32.72 -16.03 -16.59
C ILE A 257 33.10 -16.54 -17.98
N VAL A 258 32.16 -16.67 -18.90
CA VAL A 258 32.37 -17.16 -20.27
C VAL A 258 33.36 -16.29 -21.01
N ILE A 259 33.24 -14.97 -20.92
CA ILE A 259 34.18 -14.03 -21.56
C ILE A 259 35.60 -14.23 -21.03
N ASN A 260 35.74 -14.38 -19.71
CA ASN A 260 37.05 -14.59 -19.10
C ASN A 260 37.71 -15.90 -19.59
N ASP A 261 36.93 -17.00 -19.73
CA ASP A 261 37.43 -18.27 -20.24
C ASP A 261 37.79 -18.20 -21.74
N SER A 262 37.00 -17.49 -22.54
CA SER A 262 37.24 -17.30 -23.98
C SER A 262 38.46 -16.43 -24.30
N ILE A 263 38.81 -15.48 -23.41
CA ILE A 263 40.02 -14.66 -23.56
C ILE A 263 41.30 -15.44 -23.21
N LEU A 264 41.17 -16.41 -22.28
CA LEU A 264 42.31 -17.23 -21.82
C LEU A 264 42.68 -18.37 -22.79
N LYS A 265 41.81 -18.73 -23.70
CA LYS A 265 42.02 -19.73 -24.77
C LYS A 265 42.68 -19.15 -25.99
#